data_a37dc82599ec92a323f9d3f86b43eed6
#
_entry.id   a37dc82599ec92a323f9d3f86b43eed6
#
_cell.length_a   1.000
_cell.length_b   1.000
_cell.length_c   1.000
_cell.angle_alpha   90.00
_cell.angle_beta   90.00
_cell.angle_gamma   90.00
#
_symmetry.space_group_name_H-M   'P 1'
#
loop_
_entity.id
_entity.type
_entity.pdbx_description
1 polymer ?
#
loop_
_entity_poly.entity_id
_entity_poly.type
_entity_poly.pdbx_seq_one_letter_code
_entity_poly.pdbx_strand_id
1 'polypeptide(L)'
;TKVFEIETKREGFAFWYRNPQYTGQSSLGIAYVEAEQYKIVRPDFLFFAEQDGKMVVDLVDPHSLHLADALPKLEGLALYAEHHSDAYRRIESVAEVKGKLRVLDLKRQDVQDAVATAENAETLFSSGLADDYQ
;
A
#
# COMPACT_ATOMS: atom_id res chain seq x y z
N THR A 1 3.97 -9.91 -11.48
CA THR A 1 2.59 -9.59 -11.10
C THR A 1 2.04 -8.44 -11.92
N LYS A 2 0.72 -8.29 -11.93
CA LYS A 2 0.08 -7.17 -12.64
C LYS A 2 0.51 -5.81 -12.07
N VAL A 3 0.69 -5.72 -10.76
CA VAL A 3 1.18 -4.49 -10.12
C VAL A 3 2.57 -4.14 -10.64
N PHE A 4 3.47 -5.09 -10.65
CA PHE A 4 4.81 -4.90 -11.16
C PHE A 4 4.80 -4.42 -12.62
N GLU A 5 3.99 -5.05 -13.46
CA GLU A 5 3.88 -4.68 -14.87
C GLU A 5 3.38 -3.24 -15.07
N ILE A 6 2.43 -2.81 -14.25
CA ILE A 6 1.89 -1.45 -14.32
C ILE A 6 2.94 -0.46 -13.84
N GLU A 7 3.56 -0.70 -12.68
CA GLU A 7 4.50 0.25 -12.08
C GLU A 7 5.76 0.45 -12.92
N THR A 8 6.30 -0.62 -13.50
CA THR A 8 7.54 -0.50 -14.30
C THR A 8 7.33 0.21 -15.63
N LYS A 9 6.09 0.41 -16.04
CA LYS A 9 5.77 1.15 -17.28
C LYS A 9 5.44 2.62 -17.04
N ARG A 10 5.42 3.07 -15.79
CA ARG A 10 5.12 4.47 -15.48
C ARG A 10 6.25 5.39 -15.94
N GLU A 11 5.88 6.60 -16.34
CA GLU A 11 6.84 7.62 -16.73
C GLU A 11 7.78 7.94 -15.57
N GLY A 12 9.07 8.03 -15.86
CA GLY A 12 10.09 8.34 -14.87
C GLY A 12 10.54 7.14 -14.03
N PHE A 13 9.97 5.96 -14.25
CA PHE A 13 10.40 4.77 -13.51
C PHE A 13 11.90 4.55 -13.68
N ALA A 14 12.61 4.37 -12.56
CA ALA A 14 14.05 4.15 -12.54
C ALA A 14 14.41 2.71 -12.18
N PHE A 15 13.98 2.25 -11.01
CA PHE A 15 14.23 0.88 -10.57
C PHE A 15 13.23 0.50 -9.46
N TRP A 16 13.19 -0.79 -9.14
CA TRP A 16 12.33 -1.30 -8.08
C TRP A 16 13.17 -2.06 -7.04
N TYR A 17 12.62 -2.15 -5.85
CA TYR A 17 13.21 -2.87 -4.74
C TYR A 17 12.16 -3.77 -4.13
N ARG A 18 12.44 -5.08 -4.12
CA ARG A 18 11.58 -6.02 -3.42
C ARG A 18 11.94 -5.99 -1.95
N ASN A 19 10.99 -5.62 -1.12
CA ASN A 19 11.22 -5.55 0.32
C ASN A 19 11.39 -6.97 0.88
N PRO A 20 12.52 -7.29 1.55
CA PRO A 20 12.69 -8.60 2.16
C PRO A 20 11.60 -8.91 3.19
N GLN A 21 11.09 -10.13 3.17
CA GLN A 21 10.03 -10.58 4.08
C GLN A 21 10.58 -11.16 5.39
N TYR A 22 11.72 -10.63 5.84
CA TYR A 22 12.37 -11.03 7.09
C TYR A 22 12.95 -9.81 7.79
N THR A 23 13.20 -9.94 9.10
CA THR A 23 13.79 -8.85 9.88
C THR A 23 15.25 -8.63 9.48
N GLY A 24 15.60 -7.38 9.18
CA GLY A 24 16.96 -6.99 8.80
C GLY A 24 17.06 -5.50 8.53
N GLN A 25 18.29 -5.01 8.37
CA GLN A 25 18.53 -3.59 8.14
C GLN A 25 18.00 -3.08 6.81
N SER A 26 17.87 -3.99 5.82
CA SER A 26 17.40 -3.65 4.49
C SER A 26 15.90 -3.87 4.29
N SER A 27 15.16 -4.30 5.32
CA SER A 27 13.73 -4.55 5.21
C SER A 27 12.91 -3.47 5.90
N LEU A 28 11.81 -3.07 5.26
CA LEU A 28 10.82 -2.17 5.86
C LEU A 28 9.73 -3.01 6.52
N GLY A 29 9.58 -2.86 7.83
CA GLY A 29 8.51 -3.48 8.58
C GLY A 29 7.61 -2.41 9.17
N ILE A 30 6.30 -2.58 9.02
CA ILE A 30 5.30 -1.65 9.55
C ILE A 30 4.49 -2.38 10.62
N ALA A 31 4.52 -1.85 11.85
CA ALA A 31 3.77 -2.44 12.95
C ALA A 31 2.27 -2.16 12.80
N TYR A 32 1.47 -3.17 13.10
CA TYR A 32 0.02 -3.03 13.15
C TYR A 32 -0.53 -3.88 14.30
N VAL A 33 -1.78 -3.66 14.68
CA VAL A 33 -2.42 -4.37 15.79
C VAL A 33 -3.50 -5.30 15.26
N GLU A 34 -3.44 -6.56 15.67
CA GLU A 34 -4.45 -7.56 15.40
C GLU A 34 -4.68 -8.39 16.66
N ALA A 35 -5.94 -8.53 17.08
CA ALA A 35 -6.30 -9.29 18.29
C ALA A 35 -5.48 -8.88 19.51
N GLU A 36 -5.31 -7.57 19.73
CA GLU A 36 -4.55 -6.97 20.83
C GLU A 36 -3.06 -7.32 20.83
N GLN A 37 -2.54 -7.81 19.71
CA GLN A 37 -1.11 -8.11 19.55
C GLN A 37 -0.50 -7.24 18.46
N TYR A 38 0.76 -6.87 18.65
CA TYR A 38 1.52 -6.18 17.61
C TYR A 38 2.06 -7.20 16.61
N LYS A 39 1.81 -6.93 15.34
CA LYS A 39 2.35 -7.69 14.22
C LYS A 39 3.05 -6.75 13.27
N ILE A 40 3.76 -7.30 12.30
CA ILE A 40 4.50 -6.51 11.31
C ILE A 40 4.03 -6.90 9.93
N VAL A 41 3.66 -5.90 9.14
CA VAL A 41 3.46 -6.07 7.71
C VAL A 41 4.70 -5.55 6.97
N ARG A 42 5.16 -6.29 5.97
CA ARG A 42 6.24 -5.86 5.09
C ARG A 42 5.68 -5.67 3.69
N PRO A 43 5.52 -4.42 3.23
CA PRO A 43 5.08 -4.15 1.88
C PRO A 43 5.99 -4.87 0.87
N ASP A 44 5.42 -5.44 -0.18
CA ASP A 44 6.19 -6.24 -1.12
C ASP A 44 7.20 -5.42 -1.91
N PHE A 45 6.80 -4.24 -2.40
CA PHE A 45 7.62 -3.49 -3.34
C PHE A 45 7.73 -2.01 -3.01
N LEU A 46 8.92 -1.49 -3.26
CA LEU A 46 9.19 -0.07 -3.35
C LEU A 46 9.59 0.22 -4.80
N PHE A 47 8.98 1.24 -5.39
CA PHE A 47 9.30 1.67 -6.76
C PHE A 47 9.94 3.04 -6.71
N PHE A 48 11.07 3.18 -7.38
CA PHE A 48 11.82 4.43 -7.42
C PHE A 48 11.67 5.06 -8.79
N ALA A 49 11.39 6.35 -8.80
CA ALA A 49 11.22 7.12 -10.02
C ALA A 49 11.97 8.43 -9.91
N GLU A 50 12.25 9.03 -11.07
CA GLU A 50 12.81 10.37 -11.14
C GLU A 50 11.70 11.34 -11.49
N GLN A 51 11.59 12.40 -10.69
CA GLN A 51 10.60 13.45 -10.90
C GLN A 51 11.25 14.82 -10.61
N ASP A 52 11.22 15.71 -11.60
CA ASP A 52 11.79 17.06 -11.48
C ASP A 52 13.25 17.05 -11.01
N GLY A 53 14.04 16.08 -11.52
CA GLY A 53 15.45 15.95 -11.19
C GLY A 53 15.72 15.33 -9.82
N LYS A 54 14.70 14.83 -9.13
CA LYS A 54 14.84 14.21 -7.81
C LYS A 54 14.33 12.78 -7.84
N MET A 55 14.98 11.92 -7.05
CA MET A 55 14.52 10.56 -6.85
C MET A 55 13.35 10.55 -5.86
N VAL A 56 12.25 9.93 -6.26
CA VAL A 56 11.07 9.75 -5.42
C VAL A 56 10.76 8.28 -5.23
N VAL A 57 10.05 7.96 -4.16
CA VAL A 57 9.72 6.58 -3.77
C VAL A 57 8.21 6.40 -3.72
N ASP A 58 7.75 5.33 -4.35
CA ASP A 58 6.37 4.88 -4.26
C ASP A 58 6.32 3.57 -3.48
N LEU A 59 5.47 3.51 -2.46
CA LEU A 59 5.18 2.29 -1.74
C LEU A 59 3.84 1.76 -2.28
N VAL A 60 3.88 0.57 -2.89
CA VAL A 60 2.68 -0.06 -3.45
C VAL A 60 2.59 -1.47 -2.89
N ASP A 61 1.52 -1.75 -2.18
CA ASP A 61 1.33 -3.03 -1.51
C ASP A 61 0.09 -3.75 -2.04
N PRO A 62 0.27 -4.87 -2.77
CA PRO A 62 -0.84 -5.71 -3.18
C PRO A 62 -1.43 -6.46 -1.99
N HIS A 63 -2.75 -6.42 -1.84
CA HIS A 63 -3.47 -7.14 -0.80
C HIS A 63 -4.30 -8.27 -1.37
N SER A 64 -4.42 -9.35 -0.59
CA SER A 64 -5.42 -10.38 -0.83
C SER A 64 -6.60 -10.14 0.12
N LEU A 65 -7.78 -9.88 -0.43
CA LEU A 65 -8.99 -9.62 0.37
C LEU A 65 -9.56 -10.88 1.03
N HIS A 66 -9.07 -12.06 0.63
CA HIS A 66 -9.53 -13.34 1.18
C HIS A 66 -8.86 -13.71 2.51
N LEU A 67 -7.81 -12.99 2.91
CA LEU A 67 -7.11 -13.25 4.15
C LEU A 67 -7.78 -12.52 5.31
N ALA A 68 -7.89 -13.20 6.46
CA ALA A 68 -8.52 -12.63 7.65
C ALA A 68 -7.79 -11.39 8.18
N ASP A 69 -6.50 -11.26 7.87
CA ASP A 69 -5.67 -10.14 8.33
C ASP A 69 -5.62 -8.96 7.35
N ALA A 70 -6.44 -8.99 6.28
CA ALA A 70 -6.42 -7.93 5.26
C ALA A 70 -6.73 -6.54 5.86
N LEU A 71 -7.78 -6.43 6.66
CA LEU A 71 -8.15 -5.14 7.27
C LEU A 71 -7.12 -4.66 8.30
N PRO A 72 -6.66 -5.49 9.25
CA PRO A 72 -5.61 -5.06 10.19
C PRO A 72 -4.34 -4.58 9.50
N LYS A 73 -3.90 -5.24 8.43
CA LYS A 73 -2.74 -4.81 7.65
C LYS A 73 -2.99 -3.48 6.96
N LEU A 74 -4.18 -3.30 6.39
CA LEU A 74 -4.57 -2.04 5.74
C LEU A 74 -4.61 -0.89 6.75
N GLU A 75 -5.14 -1.14 7.94
CA GLU A 75 -5.13 -0.15 9.03
C GLU A 75 -3.70 0.24 9.41
N GLY A 76 -2.80 -0.73 9.51
CA GLY A 76 -1.39 -0.48 9.80
C GLY A 76 -0.72 0.38 8.73
N LEU A 77 -0.98 0.09 7.46
CA LEU A 77 -0.46 0.88 6.34
C LEU A 77 -1.03 2.30 6.32
N ALA A 78 -2.31 2.46 6.62
CA ALA A 78 -2.96 3.77 6.68
C ALA A 78 -2.37 4.64 7.80
N LEU A 79 -2.11 4.07 8.97
CA LEU A 79 -1.44 4.76 10.07
C LEU A 79 -0.01 5.15 9.69
N TYR A 80 0.71 4.27 9.03
CA TYR A 80 2.05 4.57 8.54
C TYR A 80 2.02 5.75 7.56
N ALA A 81 1.06 5.75 6.64
CA ALA A 81 0.89 6.85 5.68
C ALA A 81 0.58 8.18 6.37
N GLU A 82 -0.23 8.15 7.44
CA GLU A 82 -0.54 9.35 8.22
C GLU A 82 0.71 9.98 8.82
N HIS A 83 1.65 9.16 9.30
CA HIS A 83 2.85 9.63 9.97
C HIS A 83 4.05 9.86 9.06
N HIS A 84 4.07 9.26 7.87
CA HIS A 84 5.25 9.24 6.99
C HIS A 84 4.94 9.66 5.56
N SER A 85 3.84 10.38 5.32
CA SER A 85 3.43 10.75 3.96
C SER A 85 4.50 11.54 3.19
N ASP A 86 5.30 12.36 3.88
CA ASP A 86 6.31 13.20 3.25
C ASP A 86 7.50 12.40 2.69
N ALA A 87 7.73 11.18 3.18
CA ALA A 87 8.82 10.34 2.73
C ALA A 87 8.54 9.65 1.38
N TYR A 88 7.29 9.64 0.94
CA TYR A 88 6.86 8.90 -0.25
C TYR A 88 6.06 9.80 -1.18
N ARG A 89 6.24 9.62 -2.49
CA ARG A 89 5.36 10.26 -3.47
C ARG A 89 3.98 9.62 -3.41
N ARG A 90 3.92 8.29 -3.35
CA ARG A 90 2.67 7.52 -3.27
C ARG A 90 2.79 6.47 -2.17
N ILE A 91 1.69 6.24 -1.46
CA ILE A 91 1.53 5.09 -0.57
C ILE A 91 0.16 4.50 -0.91
N GLU A 92 0.17 3.34 -1.56
CA GLU A 92 -1.04 2.77 -2.13
C GLU A 92 -1.19 1.31 -1.76
N SER A 93 -2.43 0.91 -1.54
CA SER A 93 -2.81 -0.47 -1.39
C SER A 93 -3.66 -0.87 -2.58
N VAL A 94 -3.34 -2.01 -3.19
CA VAL A 94 -4.01 -2.51 -4.40
C VAL A 94 -4.62 -3.86 -4.11
N ALA A 95 -5.86 -4.06 -4.53
CA ALA A 95 -6.52 -5.34 -4.40
C ALA A 95 -7.40 -5.63 -5.63
N GLU A 96 -7.61 -6.91 -5.89
CA GLU A 96 -8.49 -7.34 -6.97
C GLU A 96 -9.92 -7.51 -6.44
N VAL A 97 -10.87 -6.82 -7.09
CA VAL A 97 -12.30 -6.93 -6.79
C VAL A 97 -13.02 -7.26 -8.08
N LYS A 98 -13.68 -8.42 -8.12
CA LYS A 98 -14.46 -8.88 -9.28
C LYS A 98 -13.67 -8.81 -10.59
N GLY A 99 -12.42 -9.24 -10.54
CA GLY A 99 -11.55 -9.30 -11.71
C GLY A 99 -10.87 -7.98 -12.09
N LYS A 100 -11.10 -6.91 -11.33
CA LYS A 100 -10.47 -5.60 -11.57
C LYS A 100 -9.53 -5.23 -10.43
N LEU A 101 -8.39 -4.65 -10.78
CA LEU A 101 -7.50 -4.08 -9.77
C LEU A 101 -8.01 -2.72 -9.34
N ARG A 102 -8.13 -2.55 -8.04
CA ARG A 102 -8.57 -1.30 -7.41
C ARG A 102 -7.47 -0.80 -6.49
N VAL A 103 -7.37 0.51 -6.35
CA VAL A 103 -6.33 1.15 -5.54
C VAL A 103 -6.95 2.11 -4.52
N LEU A 104 -6.42 2.07 -3.31
CA LEU A 104 -6.67 3.07 -2.26
C LEU A 104 -5.42 3.92 -2.10
N ASP A 105 -5.58 5.23 -2.23
CA ASP A 105 -4.52 6.20 -1.95
C ASP A 105 -4.49 6.48 -0.46
N LEU A 106 -3.56 5.85 0.25
CA LEU A 106 -3.48 5.93 1.71
C LEU A 106 -2.91 7.27 2.21
N LYS A 107 -2.46 8.14 1.31
CA LYS A 107 -2.05 9.50 1.67
C LYS A 107 -3.25 10.44 1.82
N ARG A 108 -4.42 10.06 1.30
CA ARG A 108 -5.62 10.87 1.41
C ARG A 108 -6.25 10.73 2.79
N GLN A 109 -6.60 11.86 3.40
CA GLN A 109 -7.20 11.87 4.74
C GLN A 109 -8.56 11.15 4.77
N ASP A 110 -9.40 11.33 3.74
CA ASP A 110 -10.69 10.67 3.67
C ASP A 110 -10.57 9.15 3.59
N VAL A 111 -9.54 8.65 2.89
CA VAL A 111 -9.25 7.22 2.82
C VAL A 111 -8.76 6.70 4.18
N GLN A 112 -7.84 7.42 4.83
CA GLN A 112 -7.34 7.06 6.15
C GLN A 112 -8.48 6.97 7.17
N ASP A 113 -9.39 7.94 7.16
CA ASP A 113 -10.54 7.96 8.07
C ASP A 113 -11.48 6.78 7.80
N ALA A 114 -11.75 6.47 6.54
CA ALA A 114 -12.59 5.34 6.17
C ALA A 114 -11.97 3.99 6.58
N VAL A 115 -10.66 3.84 6.41
CA VAL A 115 -9.94 2.63 6.84
C VAL A 115 -10.07 2.44 8.35
N ALA A 116 -9.92 3.52 9.12
CA ALA A 116 -9.97 3.46 10.59
C ALA A 116 -11.31 2.96 11.12
N THR A 117 -12.40 3.17 10.38
CA THR A 117 -13.76 2.83 10.82
C THR A 117 -14.39 1.69 10.02
N ALA A 118 -13.67 1.09 9.08
CA ALA A 118 -14.20 0.04 8.23
C ALA A 118 -14.41 -1.27 9.00
N GLU A 119 -15.42 -2.03 8.58
CA GLU A 119 -15.68 -3.36 9.12
C GLU A 119 -14.98 -4.45 8.33
N ASN A 120 -14.72 -4.20 7.04
CA ASN A 120 -13.98 -5.13 6.21
C ASN A 120 -13.27 -4.38 5.06
N ALA A 121 -12.23 -4.99 4.52
CA ALA A 121 -11.42 -4.39 3.47
C ALA A 121 -12.13 -4.37 2.12
N GLU A 122 -12.90 -5.40 1.79
CA GLU A 122 -13.56 -5.49 0.48
C GLU A 122 -14.49 -4.31 0.22
N THR A 123 -15.24 -3.87 1.22
CA THR A 123 -16.13 -2.73 1.11
C THR A 123 -15.37 -1.46 0.71
N LEU A 124 -14.19 -1.26 1.28
CA LEU A 124 -13.35 -0.10 0.97
C LEU A 124 -12.91 -0.11 -0.50
N PHE A 125 -12.40 -1.24 -0.98
CA PHE A 125 -11.93 -1.36 -2.36
C PHE A 125 -13.07 -1.33 -3.39
N SER A 126 -14.29 -1.63 -2.96
CA SER A 126 -15.49 -1.57 -3.81
C SER A 126 -16.15 -0.20 -3.80
N SER A 127 -15.74 0.69 -2.90
CA SER A 127 -16.36 2.01 -2.71
C SER A 127 -15.83 3.04 -3.70
N GLY A 128 -16.47 4.22 -3.69
CA GLY A 128 -16.02 5.36 -4.46
C GLY A 128 -14.72 6.00 -3.97
N LEU A 129 -14.20 5.56 -2.80
CA LEU A 129 -12.89 6.01 -2.31
C LEU A 129 -11.73 5.35 -3.06
N ALA A 130 -11.97 4.17 -3.63
CA ALA A 130 -10.97 3.49 -4.45
C ALA A 130 -11.15 3.88 -5.91
N ASP A 131 -10.05 3.79 -6.66
CA ASP A 131 -10.01 4.04 -8.09
C ASP A 131 -9.57 2.76 -8.82
N ASP A 132 -9.81 2.72 -10.14
CA ASP A 132 -9.25 1.67 -10.95
C ASP A 132 -7.72 1.84 -10.98
N TYR A 133 -7.02 0.76 -10.77
CA TYR A 133 -5.56 0.78 -10.77
C TYR A 133 -5.03 0.56 -12.19
N GLN A 134 -4.29 1.54 -12.68
CA GLN A 134 -3.75 1.54 -14.04
C GLN A 134 -2.27 1.88 -14.04
#